data_a8be1b36fea901bb0f4894a5ee15c71a
#
_entry.id   a8be1b36fea901bb0f4894a5ee15c71a
#
_cell.length_a   1.000
_cell.length_b   1.000
_cell.length_c   1.000
_cell.angle_alpha   90.00
_cell.angle_beta   90.00
_cell.angle_gamma   90.00
#
_symmetry.space_group_name_H-M   'P 1'
#
loop_
_entity.id
_entity.type
_entity.pdbx_description
1 polymer ?
#
loop_
_entity_poly.entity_id
_entity_poly.type
_entity_poly.pdbx_seq_one_letter_code
_entity_poly.pdbx_strand_id
1 'polypeptide(L)'
;ALYPTFFDTVRLNEPLWTFCRQFRAGSGRVWVVSTGSRANIDNVMRHLGIGGPTAEGGVSETGFHSGVTDPAAPLGRVDGILSGADVERPKPAPDCFLEAMRREGCTPRETLIFEDSAIGIEAARRSGASYFVVKL
;
A
#
# COMPACT_ATOMS: atom_id res chain seq x y z
N ALA A 1 2.66 5.39 25.86
CA ALA A 1 2.66 4.69 24.82
C ALA A 1 3.80 4.85 23.86
N LEU A 2 4.17 3.76 23.28
CA LEU A 2 5.31 3.75 22.38
C LEU A 2 4.99 4.30 20.99
N TYR A 3 3.75 4.22 20.62
CA TYR A 3 3.37 4.65 19.28
C TYR A 3 3.72 6.08 18.92
N PRO A 4 3.43 7.06 19.76
CA PRO A 4 3.79 8.43 19.39
C PRO A 4 5.28 8.57 19.10
N THR A 5 6.11 7.92 19.94
CA THR A 5 7.55 7.98 19.74
C THR A 5 7.95 7.25 18.45
N PHE A 6 7.32 6.12 18.19
CA PHE A 6 7.61 5.35 17.00
C PHE A 6 7.27 6.17 15.75
N PHE A 7 6.12 6.80 15.74
CA PHE A 7 5.69 7.58 14.58
C PHE A 7 6.58 8.79 14.34
N ASP A 8 7.21 9.31 15.37
CA ASP A 8 8.13 10.42 15.19
C ASP A 8 9.31 10.03 14.30
N THR A 9 9.61 8.74 14.22
CA THR A 9 10.72 8.28 13.40
C THR A 9 10.29 7.72 12.05
N VAL A 10 8.99 7.59 11.83
CA VAL A 10 8.49 7.08 10.55
C VAL A 10 8.65 8.16 9.48
N ARG A 11 9.26 7.78 8.38
CA ARG A 11 9.51 8.69 7.28
C ARG A 11 8.95 8.12 5.99
N LEU A 12 8.48 8.99 5.15
CA LEU A 12 8.02 8.61 3.82
C LEU A 12 9.21 8.40 2.90
N ASN A 13 9.21 7.31 2.16
CA ASN A 13 10.19 7.12 1.08
C ASN A 13 9.64 7.93 -0.10
N GLU A 14 10.11 9.17 -0.23
CA GLU A 14 9.54 10.08 -1.21
C GLU A 14 9.73 9.65 -2.67
N PRO A 15 10.90 9.15 -3.08
CA PRO A 15 11.02 8.69 -4.45
C PRO A 15 10.06 7.55 -4.78
N LEU A 16 9.88 6.61 -3.87
CA LEU A 16 8.96 5.51 -4.09
C LEU A 16 7.52 6.03 -4.16
N TRP A 17 7.16 6.95 -3.26
CA TRP A 17 5.80 7.49 -3.26
C TRP A 17 5.52 8.31 -4.51
N THR A 18 6.52 9.04 -5.00
CA THR A 18 6.38 9.78 -6.25
C THR A 18 6.11 8.83 -7.40
N PHE A 19 6.83 7.70 -7.45
CA PHE A 19 6.58 6.68 -8.46
C PHE A 19 5.16 6.15 -8.36
N CYS A 20 4.71 5.84 -7.14
CA CYS A 20 3.36 5.31 -6.93
C CYS A 20 2.29 6.30 -7.39
N ARG A 21 2.49 7.58 -7.10
CA ARG A 21 1.53 8.60 -7.52
C ARG A 21 1.45 8.70 -9.02
N GLN A 22 2.60 8.65 -9.68
CA GLN A 22 2.65 8.72 -11.14
C GLN A 22 2.02 7.48 -11.75
N PHE A 23 2.24 6.33 -11.13
CA PHE A 23 1.68 5.08 -11.59
C PHE A 23 0.15 5.13 -11.53
N ARG A 24 -0.39 5.63 -10.42
CA ARG A 24 -1.85 5.79 -10.29
C ARG A 24 -2.39 6.77 -11.31
N ALA A 25 -1.68 7.86 -11.56
CA ALA A 25 -2.11 8.86 -12.53
C ALA A 25 -2.22 8.26 -13.92
N GLY A 26 -1.43 7.24 -14.22
CA GLY A 26 -1.51 6.53 -15.49
C GLY A 26 -2.43 5.32 -15.47
N SER A 27 -3.36 5.28 -14.53
CA SER A 27 -4.36 4.21 -14.38
C SER A 27 -3.83 2.94 -13.70
N GLY A 28 -2.66 3.00 -13.10
CA GLY A 28 -2.16 1.89 -12.30
C GLY A 28 -2.84 1.86 -10.94
N ARG A 29 -2.72 0.75 -10.26
CA ARG A 29 -3.33 0.55 -8.93
C ARG A 29 -2.22 0.35 -7.92
N VAL A 30 -2.37 0.94 -6.75
CA VAL A 30 -1.34 0.88 -5.69
C VAL A 30 -1.96 0.33 -4.43
N TRP A 31 -1.31 -0.66 -3.84
CA TRP A 31 -1.76 -1.31 -2.61
C TRP A 31 -0.69 -1.26 -1.54
N VAL A 32 -1.14 -1.21 -0.28
CA VAL A 32 -0.27 -1.40 0.87
C VAL A 32 -0.53 -2.79 1.41
N VAL A 33 0.51 -3.59 1.53
CA VAL A 33 0.40 -4.97 2.02
C VAL A 33 1.33 -5.11 3.21
N SER A 34 0.76 -5.28 4.39
CA SER A 34 1.54 -5.28 5.63
C SER A 34 1.07 -6.43 6.54
N THR A 35 1.97 -6.92 7.38
CA THR A 35 1.61 -7.91 8.39
C THR A 35 1.01 -7.26 9.63
N GLY A 36 1.05 -5.95 9.74
CA GLY A 36 0.50 -5.25 10.88
C GLY A 36 -1.02 -5.26 10.90
N SER A 37 -1.60 -4.82 11.99
CA SER A 37 -3.05 -4.72 12.09
C SER A 37 -3.55 -3.59 11.20
N ARG A 38 -4.80 -3.65 10.81
CA ARG A 38 -5.39 -2.59 10.00
C ARG A 38 -5.32 -1.25 10.72
N ALA A 39 -5.54 -1.26 12.03
CA ALA A 39 -5.46 -0.04 12.81
C ALA A 39 -4.07 0.59 12.76
N ASN A 40 -3.03 -0.22 12.84
CA ASN A 40 -1.67 0.28 12.76
C ASN A 40 -1.36 0.82 11.37
N ILE A 41 -1.79 0.13 10.36
CA ILE A 41 -1.59 0.58 8.98
C ILE A 41 -2.28 1.93 8.79
N ASP A 42 -3.52 2.04 9.23
CA ASP A 42 -4.28 3.27 9.09
C ASP A 42 -3.62 4.43 9.84
N ASN A 43 -3.08 4.17 11.03
CA ASN A 43 -2.40 5.18 11.81
C ASN A 43 -1.12 5.68 11.12
N VAL A 44 -0.33 4.77 10.58
CA VAL A 44 0.89 5.15 9.86
C VAL A 44 0.54 5.97 8.63
N MET A 45 -0.45 5.52 7.88
CA MET A 45 -0.84 6.23 6.66
C MET A 45 -1.36 7.63 6.97
N ARG A 46 -2.15 7.75 8.03
CA ARG A 46 -2.65 9.05 8.46
C ARG A 46 -1.49 9.96 8.85
N HIS A 47 -0.52 9.41 9.55
CA HIS A 47 0.67 10.17 9.94
C HIS A 47 1.44 10.66 8.71
N LEU A 48 1.51 9.84 7.68
CA LEU A 48 2.22 10.20 6.45
C LEU A 48 1.38 11.07 5.51
N GLY A 49 0.10 11.23 5.79
CA GLY A 49 -0.76 12.04 4.93
C GLY A 49 -1.27 11.32 3.69
N ILE A 50 -1.29 9.99 3.74
CA ILE A 50 -1.74 9.17 2.61
C ILE A 50 -3.09 8.55 2.98
N GLY A 51 -4.06 8.67 2.10
CA GLY A 51 -5.38 8.12 2.30
C GLY A 51 -5.49 6.67 1.84
N GLY A 52 -6.39 5.93 2.48
CA GLY A 52 -6.70 4.58 2.06
C GLY A 52 -7.73 4.55 0.93
N PRO A 53 -8.20 3.36 0.60
CA PRO A 53 -9.21 3.23 -0.45
C PRO A 53 -10.51 3.92 -0.03
N THR A 54 -11.15 4.56 -0.99
CA THR A 54 -12.43 5.21 -0.72
C THR A 54 -13.54 4.18 -0.82
N ALA A 55 -14.65 4.43 -0.12
CA ALA A 55 -15.83 3.62 -0.30
C ALA A 55 -16.31 3.82 -1.73
N GLU A 56 -16.88 2.77 -2.27
CA GLU A 56 -17.32 2.84 -3.64
C GLU A 56 -18.22 4.02 -3.91
N GLY A 57 -19.00 4.41 -2.95
CA GLY A 57 -19.88 5.52 -3.18
C GLY A 57 -19.18 6.83 -3.38
N GLY A 58 -18.02 6.91 -2.80
CA GLY A 58 -17.34 8.17 -2.84
C GLY A 58 -16.65 8.46 -4.12
N VAL A 59 -16.68 7.50 -4.90
CA VAL A 59 -15.99 7.64 -6.08
C VAL A 59 -16.42 8.58 -7.03
N SER A 60 -17.52 8.34 -7.35
CA SER A 60 -18.01 8.89 -8.49
C SER A 60 -17.80 10.29 -8.65
N GLU A 61 -18.28 10.88 -7.79
CA GLU A 61 -18.40 12.24 -7.95
C GLU A 61 -17.14 12.89 -8.01
N THR A 62 -16.28 12.37 -7.36
CA THR A 62 -15.08 13.09 -7.22
C THR A 62 -14.30 13.08 -8.46
N GLY A 63 -14.63 12.25 -9.34
CA GLY A 63 -13.87 12.15 -10.54
C GLY A 63 -13.61 13.44 -11.24
N PHE A 64 -14.53 14.31 -11.22
CA PHE A 64 -14.31 15.50 -11.99
C PHE A 64 -13.62 16.59 -11.21
N HIS A 65 -13.21 16.29 -10.03
CA HIS A 65 -12.51 17.27 -9.25
C HIS A 65 -11.01 17.12 -9.39
N SER A 66 -10.56 16.96 -10.58
CA SER A 66 -9.14 16.83 -10.78
C SER A 66 -8.46 18.08 -10.28
N GLY A 67 -7.40 17.91 -9.57
CA GLY A 67 -6.70 19.04 -8.99
C GLY A 67 -7.12 19.39 -7.59
N VAL A 68 -8.22 18.82 -7.11
CA VAL A 68 -8.64 19.09 -5.75
C VAL A 68 -7.96 18.09 -4.82
N THR A 69 -7.30 18.59 -3.79
CA THR A 69 -6.61 17.74 -2.83
C THR A 69 -7.55 17.45 -1.68
N ASP A 70 -7.63 16.19 -1.29
CA ASP A 70 -8.38 15.78 -0.12
C ASP A 70 -7.62 16.23 1.12
N PRO A 71 -8.19 17.07 1.99
CA PRO A 71 -7.49 17.52 3.18
C PRO A 71 -7.06 16.40 4.11
N ALA A 72 -7.77 15.28 4.10
CA ALA A 72 -7.42 14.14 4.95
C ALA A 72 -6.31 13.29 4.33
N ALA A 73 -5.99 13.51 3.09
CA ALA A 73 -4.97 12.74 2.38
C ALA A 73 -4.19 13.65 1.44
N PRO A 74 -3.44 14.60 2.00
CA PRO A 74 -2.72 15.59 1.20
C PRO A 74 -1.72 15.00 0.22
N LEU A 75 -1.20 13.83 0.49
CA LEU A 75 -0.24 13.21 -0.42
C LEU A 75 -0.86 12.20 -1.37
N GLY A 76 -2.18 12.10 -1.38
CA GLY A 76 -2.87 11.17 -2.27
C GLY A 76 -3.31 9.91 -1.56
N ARG A 77 -3.73 8.92 -2.32
CA ARG A 77 -4.33 7.71 -1.78
C ARG A 77 -3.75 6.45 -2.39
N VAL A 78 -3.98 5.33 -1.70
CA VAL A 78 -3.75 4.01 -2.26
C VAL A 78 -5.10 3.38 -2.60
N ASP A 79 -5.09 2.37 -3.45
CA ASP A 79 -6.31 1.72 -3.94
C ASP A 79 -6.74 0.55 -3.09
N GLY A 80 -5.86 0.01 -2.31
CA GLY A 80 -6.20 -1.10 -1.42
C GLY A 80 -5.22 -1.24 -0.29
N ILE A 81 -5.67 -1.87 0.78
CA ILE A 81 -4.85 -2.17 1.94
C ILE A 81 -5.14 -3.61 2.35
N LEU A 82 -4.07 -4.36 2.57
CA LEU A 82 -4.18 -5.72 3.07
C LEU A 82 -3.41 -5.81 4.38
N SER A 83 -4.07 -6.27 5.43
CA SER A 83 -3.45 -6.40 6.75
C SER A 83 -3.13 -7.86 7.05
N GLY A 84 -2.42 -8.08 8.15
CA GLY A 84 -2.08 -9.43 8.55
C GLY A 84 -3.28 -10.31 8.83
N ALA A 85 -4.40 -9.71 9.22
CA ALA A 85 -5.62 -10.46 9.51
C ALA A 85 -6.34 -10.94 8.25
N ASP A 86 -5.98 -10.44 7.10
CA ASP A 86 -6.65 -10.78 5.85
C ASP A 86 -6.18 -12.09 5.23
N VAL A 87 -5.13 -12.69 5.77
CA VAL A 87 -4.59 -13.94 5.24
C VAL A 87 -4.28 -14.90 6.38
N GLU A 88 -4.28 -16.19 6.06
CA GLU A 88 -3.96 -17.20 7.07
C GLU A 88 -2.49 -17.28 7.38
N ARG A 89 -1.67 -17.22 6.36
CA ARG A 89 -0.22 -17.37 6.52
C ARG A 89 0.50 -16.05 6.26
N PRO A 90 1.21 -15.56 7.27
CA PRO A 90 1.94 -14.30 7.10
C PRO A 90 3.20 -14.50 6.27
N LYS A 91 3.84 -13.40 5.90
CA LYS A 91 5.15 -13.46 5.27
C LYS A 91 6.08 -14.30 6.14
N PRO A 92 6.91 -15.14 5.59
CA PRO A 92 7.37 -15.20 4.20
C PRO A 92 6.46 -15.98 3.25
N ALA A 93 5.29 -16.42 3.69
CA ALA A 93 4.35 -17.04 2.77
C ALA A 93 3.87 -15.98 1.78
N PRO A 94 3.61 -16.34 0.53
CA PRO A 94 3.19 -15.36 -0.48
C PRO A 94 1.71 -14.99 -0.41
N ASP A 95 0.98 -15.54 0.55
CA ASP A 95 -0.46 -15.38 0.65
C ASP A 95 -0.92 -13.94 0.58
N CYS A 96 -0.23 -13.04 1.27
CA CYS A 96 -0.65 -11.63 1.30
C CYS A 96 -0.57 -10.99 -0.09
N PHE A 97 0.47 -11.27 -0.83
CA PHE A 97 0.60 -10.68 -2.16
C PHE A 97 -0.37 -11.32 -3.14
N LEU A 98 -0.57 -12.63 -3.04
CA LEU A 98 -1.51 -13.33 -3.90
C LEU A 98 -2.95 -12.88 -3.62
N GLU A 99 -3.28 -12.63 -2.36
CA GLU A 99 -4.62 -12.16 -2.01
C GLU A 99 -4.84 -10.73 -2.52
N ALA A 100 -3.84 -9.86 -2.42
CA ALA A 100 -3.95 -8.51 -2.97
C ALA A 100 -4.18 -8.57 -4.48
N MET A 101 -3.44 -9.42 -5.18
CA MET A 101 -3.63 -9.61 -6.61
C MET A 101 -5.02 -10.12 -6.93
N ARG A 102 -5.52 -11.06 -6.14
CA ARG A 102 -6.85 -11.61 -6.35
C ARG A 102 -7.92 -10.51 -6.20
N ARG A 103 -7.79 -9.70 -5.18
CA ARG A 103 -8.75 -8.62 -4.92
C ARG A 103 -8.70 -7.56 -6.01
N GLU A 104 -7.50 -7.29 -6.54
CA GLU A 104 -7.36 -6.30 -7.59
C GLU A 104 -7.71 -6.89 -8.97
N GLY A 105 -7.73 -8.19 -9.10
CA GLY A 105 -8.03 -8.84 -10.38
C GLY A 105 -6.83 -8.86 -11.33
N CYS A 106 -5.63 -8.95 -10.80
CA CYS A 106 -4.43 -8.98 -11.63
C CYS A 106 -3.61 -10.23 -11.37
N THR A 107 -2.64 -10.47 -12.24
CA THR A 107 -1.77 -11.64 -12.15
C THR A 107 -0.39 -11.25 -11.65
N PRO A 108 0.44 -12.22 -11.22
CA PRO A 108 1.81 -11.89 -10.81
C PRO A 108 2.60 -11.18 -11.90
N ARG A 109 2.33 -11.50 -13.18
CA ARG A 109 3.05 -10.86 -14.27
C ARG A 109 2.71 -9.38 -14.42
N GLU A 110 1.56 -8.98 -13.89
CA GLU A 110 1.08 -7.62 -13.96
C GLU A 110 1.41 -6.83 -12.69
N THR A 111 2.15 -7.42 -11.78
CA THR A 111 2.35 -6.86 -10.43
C THR A 111 3.81 -6.61 -10.16
N LEU A 112 4.09 -5.48 -9.54
CA LEU A 112 5.42 -5.12 -9.08
C LEU A 112 5.36 -4.86 -7.59
N ILE A 113 6.24 -5.50 -6.84
CA ILE A 113 6.27 -5.41 -5.38
C ILE A 113 7.53 -4.68 -4.93
N PHE A 114 7.37 -3.80 -3.96
CA PHE A 114 8.52 -3.13 -3.31
C PHE A 114 8.57 -3.63 -1.86
N GLU A 115 9.70 -4.17 -1.45
CA GLU A 115 9.85 -4.72 -0.10
C GLU A 115 11.21 -4.37 0.50
N ASP A 116 11.25 -4.25 1.82
CA ASP A 116 12.48 -3.91 2.52
C ASP A 116 12.98 -5.00 3.48
N SER A 117 12.12 -5.90 3.89
CA SER A 117 12.51 -6.92 4.88
C SER A 117 12.80 -8.25 4.22
N ALA A 118 13.64 -9.05 4.86
CA ALA A 118 14.01 -10.36 4.33
C ALA A 118 12.78 -11.25 4.14
N ILE A 119 11.87 -11.27 5.12
CA ILE A 119 10.68 -12.12 5.03
C ILE A 119 9.73 -11.61 3.95
N GLY A 120 9.65 -10.29 3.77
CA GLY A 120 8.80 -9.72 2.72
C GLY A 120 9.36 -9.97 1.34
N ILE A 121 10.68 -9.92 1.19
CA ILE A 121 11.34 -10.21 -0.07
C ILE A 121 11.10 -11.68 -0.45
N GLU A 122 11.18 -12.58 0.53
CA GLU A 122 10.94 -13.99 0.25
C GLU A 122 9.47 -14.21 -0.15
N ALA A 123 8.54 -13.54 0.51
CA ALA A 123 7.12 -13.63 0.15
C ALA A 123 6.90 -13.13 -1.28
N ALA A 124 7.54 -12.02 -1.63
CA ALA A 124 7.42 -11.45 -2.97
C ALA A 124 7.98 -12.42 -4.01
N ARG A 125 9.14 -13.00 -3.73
CA ARG A 125 9.75 -13.97 -4.62
C ARG A 125 8.82 -15.17 -4.85
N ARG A 126 8.23 -15.67 -3.77
CA ARG A 126 7.35 -16.83 -3.86
C ARG A 126 6.03 -16.53 -4.57
N SER A 127 5.63 -15.27 -4.61
CA SER A 127 4.39 -14.90 -5.28
C SER A 127 4.47 -14.97 -6.78
N GLY A 128 5.67 -14.97 -7.32
CA GLY A 128 5.87 -14.99 -8.77
C GLY A 128 5.88 -13.60 -9.40
N ALA A 129 5.61 -12.54 -8.65
CA ALA A 129 5.64 -11.19 -9.18
C ALA A 129 7.08 -10.69 -9.25
N SER A 130 7.29 -9.67 -10.06
CA SER A 130 8.56 -8.95 -10.06
C SER A 130 8.63 -8.13 -8.78
N TYR A 131 9.83 -7.95 -8.25
CA TYR A 131 9.96 -7.18 -7.04
C TYR A 131 11.27 -6.41 -7.00
N PHE A 132 11.27 -5.32 -6.23
CA PHE A 132 12.47 -4.53 -6.00
C PHE A 132 12.69 -4.43 -4.49
N VAL A 133 13.95 -4.53 -4.09
CA VAL A 133 14.33 -4.35 -2.69
C VAL A 133 14.54 -2.86 -2.48
N VAL A 134 13.86 -2.30 -1.49
CA VAL A 134 14.00 -0.88 -1.18
C VAL A 134 14.56 -0.73 0.22
N LYS A 135 15.20 0.40 0.47
CA LYS A 135 15.68 0.73 1.81
C LYS A 135 14.83 1.86 2.35
N LEU A 136 14.40 1.69 3.57
CA LEU A 136 13.57 2.70 4.24
C LEU A 136 14.32 3.41 5.35
#